data_500c6fab24639bfa31041e4df0315d18
#
_entry.id   500c6fab24639bfa31041e4df0315d18
#
_cell.length_a   1.000
_cell.length_b   1.000
_cell.length_c   1.000
_cell.angle_alpha   90.00
_cell.angle_beta   90.00
_cell.angle_gamma   90.00
#
_symmetry.space_group_name_H-M   'P 1'
#
loop_
_entity.id
_entity.type
_entity.pdbx_description
1 polymer ?
#
loop_
_entity_poly.entity_id
_entity_poly.type
_entity_poly.pdbx_seq_one_letter_code
_entity_poly.pdbx_strand_id
1 'polypeptide(L)'
;LISGQTGVAPPFSMPLILTDANGHYEVLNSVPVNSDMTITPEKDDNPLNGVTTYDLVLISKHILGIEPLGTPYKMIAADANKSNSITTFDVVELRKLILGIYQELPNNTSWRFVEKSHVFANPSNPFMTAFPENISVGQALTNMTDENFVGVKIGDVNNTAVANSLMTSDDRSVGT
;
A
#
# COMPACT_ATOMS: atom_id res chain seq x y z
N LEU A 1 2.09 10.23 -6.24
CA LEU A 1 2.21 11.02 -7.47
C LEU A 1 0.83 11.45 -7.96
N ILE A 2 0.69 12.71 -8.31
CA ILE A 2 -0.55 13.19 -8.95
C ILE A 2 -0.20 13.59 -10.38
N SER A 3 -0.86 12.98 -11.34
CA SER A 3 -0.75 13.30 -12.76
C SER A 3 -2.11 13.67 -13.32
N GLY A 4 -2.15 14.58 -14.27
CA GLY A 4 -3.40 15.00 -14.91
C GLY A 4 -3.27 15.11 -16.41
N GLN A 5 -4.39 14.93 -17.09
CA GLN A 5 -4.50 15.10 -18.53
C GLN A 5 -5.80 15.85 -18.87
N THR A 6 -5.70 16.84 -19.73
CA THR A 6 -6.89 17.57 -20.22
C THR A 6 -7.28 17.03 -21.59
N GLY A 7 -8.57 16.93 -21.86
CA GLY A 7 -9.07 16.41 -23.14
C GLY A 7 -8.71 17.25 -24.40
N VAL A 8 -8.16 18.46 -24.21
CA VAL A 8 -7.79 19.37 -25.32
C VAL A 8 -6.48 20.13 -25.02
N ALA A 9 -5.95 20.10 -23.80
CA ALA A 9 -4.73 20.77 -23.42
C ALA A 9 -3.57 19.77 -23.25
N PRO A 10 -2.30 20.20 -23.32
CA PRO A 10 -1.17 19.31 -23.05
C PRO A 10 -1.27 18.73 -21.63
N PRO A 11 -0.77 17.51 -21.42
CA PRO A 11 -0.75 16.89 -20.09
C PRO A 11 -0.02 17.82 -19.12
N PHE A 12 -0.62 18.03 -17.95
CA PHE A 12 0.03 18.77 -16.87
C PHE A 12 0.54 17.78 -15.81
N SER A 13 1.66 18.09 -15.22
CA SER A 13 2.21 17.32 -14.12
C SER A 13 2.14 18.16 -12.85
N MET A 14 1.67 17.56 -11.78
CA MET A 14 1.63 18.17 -10.47
C MET A 14 2.91 17.83 -9.70
N PRO A 15 3.39 18.73 -8.83
CA PRO A 15 4.48 18.38 -7.93
C PRO A 15 4.06 17.25 -6.99
N LEU A 16 5.05 16.56 -6.44
CA LEU A 16 4.81 15.58 -5.36
C LEU A 16 4.16 16.30 -4.18
N ILE A 17 3.02 15.78 -3.73
CA ILE A 17 2.33 16.27 -2.55
C ILE A 17 2.63 15.31 -1.41
N LEU A 18 3.17 15.82 -0.31
CA LEU A 18 3.40 15.06 0.90
C LEU A 18 2.18 15.12 1.80
N THR A 19 1.84 14.00 2.41
CA THR A 19 0.82 13.97 3.47
C THR A 19 1.38 14.57 4.76
N ASP A 20 0.50 15.10 5.60
CA ASP A 20 0.83 15.47 6.97
C ASP A 20 1.00 14.21 7.87
N ALA A 21 1.28 14.43 9.16
CA ALA A 21 1.47 13.35 10.13
C ALA A 21 0.23 12.45 10.32
N ASN A 22 -0.96 12.89 9.91
CA ASN A 22 -2.20 12.15 9.99
C ASN A 22 -2.57 11.47 8.67
N GLY A 23 -1.72 11.61 7.64
CA GLY A 23 -1.98 11.11 6.30
C GLY A 23 -2.91 11.99 5.46
N HIS A 24 -3.23 13.20 5.93
CA HIS A 24 -4.04 14.14 5.18
C HIS A 24 -3.20 14.79 4.06
N TYR A 25 -3.80 14.93 2.88
CA TYR A 25 -3.22 15.62 1.74
C TYR A 25 -4.26 16.57 1.12
N GLU A 26 -3.78 17.63 0.53
CA GLU A 26 -4.61 18.65 -0.11
C GLU A 26 -3.97 19.12 -1.41
N VAL A 27 -4.80 19.19 -2.46
CA VAL A 27 -4.40 19.71 -3.78
C VAL A 27 -5.02 21.08 -3.95
N LEU A 28 -4.25 22.13 -3.64
CA LEU A 28 -4.73 23.51 -3.70
C LEU A 28 -4.46 24.16 -5.06
N ASN A 29 -5.49 24.73 -5.67
CA ASN A 29 -5.45 25.75 -6.73
C ASN A 29 -4.62 25.46 -7.99
N SER A 30 -4.26 24.23 -8.28
CA SER A 30 -3.33 23.91 -9.36
C SER A 30 -3.92 23.05 -10.48
N VAL A 31 -5.15 22.58 -10.32
CA VAL A 31 -5.81 21.73 -11.33
C VAL A 31 -6.61 22.60 -12.28
N PRO A 32 -6.30 22.62 -13.58
CA PRO A 32 -7.11 23.33 -14.57
C PRO A 32 -8.54 22.80 -14.57
N VAL A 33 -9.50 23.67 -14.73
CA VAL A 33 -10.92 23.32 -14.85
C VAL A 33 -11.13 22.36 -16.01
N ASN A 34 -11.96 21.35 -15.82
CA ASN A 34 -12.24 20.27 -16.78
C ASN A 34 -11.03 19.35 -17.08
N SER A 35 -10.09 19.24 -16.15
CA SER A 35 -9.00 18.30 -16.27
C SER A 35 -9.35 16.93 -15.70
N ASP A 36 -8.85 15.88 -16.32
CA ASP A 36 -8.80 14.56 -15.72
C ASP A 36 -7.57 14.47 -14.82
N MET A 37 -7.75 13.91 -13.64
CA MET A 37 -6.68 13.79 -12.64
C MET A 37 -6.61 12.35 -12.12
N THR A 38 -5.40 11.86 -11.88
CA THR A 38 -5.18 10.59 -11.19
C THR A 38 -4.35 10.81 -9.94
N ILE A 39 -4.84 10.33 -8.82
CA ILE A 39 -4.17 10.37 -7.52
C ILE A 39 -3.58 8.99 -7.26
N THR A 40 -2.27 8.90 -7.14
CA THR A 40 -1.56 7.65 -6.85
C THR A 40 -0.72 7.85 -5.58
N PRO A 41 -1.08 7.23 -4.47
CA PRO A 41 -0.27 7.28 -3.25
C PRO A 41 0.96 6.38 -3.39
N GLU A 42 2.07 6.81 -2.82
CA GLU A 42 3.31 6.06 -2.81
C GLU A 42 3.96 6.12 -1.42
N LYS A 43 4.39 4.98 -0.91
CA LYS A 43 5.22 4.85 0.27
C LYS A 43 5.98 3.52 0.18
N ASP A 44 7.29 3.61 0.08
CA ASP A 44 8.16 2.43 -0.03
C ASP A 44 9.39 2.60 0.85
N ASP A 45 9.13 2.78 2.13
CA ASP A 45 10.17 2.91 3.16
C ASP A 45 9.95 1.88 4.27
N ASN A 46 10.97 1.69 5.08
CA ASN A 46 10.94 0.87 6.27
C ASN A 46 10.24 -0.50 6.07
N PRO A 47 10.79 -1.38 5.23
CA PRO A 47 10.15 -2.64 4.86
C PRO A 47 9.89 -3.58 6.05
N LEU A 48 10.67 -3.46 7.14
CA LEU A 48 10.50 -4.26 8.35
C LEU A 48 9.53 -3.67 9.38
N ASN A 49 9.00 -2.47 9.16
CA ASN A 49 8.05 -1.86 10.07
C ASN A 49 6.81 -2.76 10.28
N GLY A 50 6.61 -3.25 11.49
CA GLY A 50 5.54 -4.17 11.86
C GLY A 50 5.72 -5.62 11.38
N VAL A 51 6.71 -5.92 10.53
CA VAL A 51 6.91 -7.26 9.97
C VAL A 51 7.76 -8.11 10.91
N THR A 52 7.18 -9.18 11.42
CA THR A 52 7.79 -10.05 12.43
C THR A 52 7.62 -11.53 12.09
N THR A 53 8.29 -12.40 12.83
CA THR A 53 8.09 -13.85 12.71
C THR A 53 6.69 -14.29 13.11
N TYR A 54 5.96 -13.50 13.89
CA TYR A 54 4.58 -13.78 14.24
C TYR A 54 3.64 -13.68 13.03
N ASP A 55 3.91 -12.73 12.12
CA ASP A 55 3.15 -12.62 10.86
C ASP A 55 3.34 -13.86 9.99
N LEU A 56 4.57 -14.41 9.94
CA LEU A 56 4.82 -15.68 9.24
C LEU A 56 3.99 -16.84 9.79
N VAL A 57 3.77 -16.87 11.11
CA VAL A 57 2.92 -17.87 11.75
C VAL A 57 1.47 -17.69 11.33
N LEU A 58 0.95 -16.46 11.33
CA LEU A 58 -0.44 -16.17 10.94
C LEU A 58 -0.69 -16.50 9.46
N ILE A 59 0.24 -16.11 8.58
CA ILE A 59 0.16 -16.43 7.15
C ILE A 59 0.21 -17.96 6.95
N SER A 60 1.09 -18.66 7.66
CA SER A 60 1.19 -20.12 7.58
C SER A 60 -0.10 -20.82 8.05
N LYS A 61 -0.74 -20.34 9.12
CA LYS A 61 -2.04 -20.85 9.58
C LYS A 61 -3.14 -20.65 8.52
N HIS A 62 -3.13 -19.50 7.83
CA HIS A 62 -4.07 -19.25 6.74
C HIS A 62 -3.86 -20.22 5.58
N ILE A 63 -2.61 -20.42 5.13
CA ILE A 63 -2.27 -21.36 4.06
C ILE A 63 -2.70 -22.79 4.40
N LEU A 64 -2.54 -23.21 5.66
CA LEU A 64 -2.93 -24.53 6.15
C LEU A 64 -4.44 -24.67 6.43
N GLY A 65 -5.22 -23.60 6.26
CA GLY A 65 -6.66 -23.62 6.55
C GLY A 65 -7.00 -23.72 8.03
N ILE A 66 -6.03 -23.46 8.93
CA ILE A 66 -6.23 -23.53 10.40
C ILE A 66 -6.96 -22.29 10.90
N GLU A 67 -6.51 -21.12 10.43
CA GLU A 67 -7.05 -19.82 10.84
C GLU A 67 -6.97 -18.84 9.68
N PRO A 68 -8.12 -18.37 9.14
CA PRO A 68 -8.12 -17.42 8.05
C PRO A 68 -7.66 -16.03 8.52
N LEU A 69 -7.02 -15.25 7.64
CA LEU A 69 -6.59 -13.87 7.93
C LEU A 69 -7.79 -12.92 8.17
N GLY A 70 -8.96 -13.27 7.67
CA GLY A 70 -10.24 -12.67 8.05
C GLY A 70 -10.60 -11.36 7.32
N THR A 71 -9.65 -10.64 6.71
CA THR A 71 -9.95 -9.42 5.97
C THR A 71 -9.20 -9.36 4.63
N PRO A 72 -9.76 -8.71 3.59
CA PRO A 72 -9.09 -8.57 2.31
C PRO A 72 -7.75 -7.82 2.44
N TYR A 73 -7.67 -6.84 3.31
CA TYR A 73 -6.43 -6.07 3.53
C TYR A 73 -5.30 -6.94 4.11
N LYS A 74 -5.61 -7.82 5.06
CA LYS A 74 -4.62 -8.77 5.60
C LYS A 74 -4.17 -9.79 4.55
N MET A 75 -5.05 -10.17 3.63
CA MET A 75 -4.68 -11.03 2.50
C MET A 75 -3.76 -10.30 1.52
N ILE A 76 -4.03 -9.03 1.22
CA ILE A 76 -3.15 -8.19 0.40
C ILE A 76 -1.79 -8.02 1.11
N ALA A 77 -1.78 -7.81 2.44
CA ALA A 77 -0.56 -7.73 3.22
C ALA A 77 0.26 -9.03 3.19
N ALA A 78 -0.39 -10.18 3.11
CA ALA A 78 0.26 -11.49 3.08
C ALA A 78 0.89 -11.85 1.73
N ASP A 79 0.43 -11.25 0.62
CA ASP A 79 0.96 -11.45 -0.74
C ASP A 79 2.25 -10.65 -0.94
N ALA A 80 3.34 -11.15 -0.35
CA ALA A 80 4.62 -10.45 -0.33
C ALA A 80 5.31 -10.37 -1.70
N ASN A 81 5.06 -11.32 -2.58
CA ASN A 81 5.66 -11.38 -3.92
C ASN A 81 4.75 -10.79 -5.02
N LYS A 82 3.57 -10.24 -4.63
CA LYS A 82 2.59 -9.62 -5.55
C LYS A 82 2.10 -10.59 -6.65
N SER A 83 1.95 -11.86 -6.29
CA SER A 83 1.48 -12.90 -7.22
C SER A 83 -0.04 -13.03 -7.30
N ASN A 84 -0.78 -12.24 -6.50
CA ASN A 84 -2.23 -12.34 -6.30
C ASN A 84 -2.66 -13.69 -5.71
N SER A 85 -1.80 -14.32 -4.94
CA SER A 85 -2.08 -15.56 -4.22
C SER A 85 -1.23 -15.64 -2.95
N ILE A 86 -1.78 -16.24 -1.89
CA ILE A 86 -1.07 -16.40 -0.63
C ILE A 86 -0.53 -17.83 -0.57
N THR A 87 0.78 -17.97 -0.61
CA THR A 87 1.47 -19.25 -0.68
C THR A 87 2.69 -19.31 0.25
N THR A 88 3.32 -20.46 0.32
CA THR A 88 4.59 -20.61 1.05
C THR A 88 5.73 -19.76 0.48
N PHE A 89 5.65 -19.33 -0.78
CA PHE A 89 6.62 -18.41 -1.37
C PHE A 89 6.61 -17.05 -0.67
N ASP A 90 5.44 -16.55 -0.28
CA ASP A 90 5.32 -15.29 0.46
C ASP A 90 5.98 -15.39 1.82
N VAL A 91 5.78 -16.50 2.51
CA VAL A 91 6.45 -16.79 3.79
C VAL A 91 7.97 -16.82 3.62
N VAL A 92 8.47 -17.36 2.51
CA VAL A 92 9.92 -17.40 2.20
C VAL A 92 10.45 -15.99 1.91
N GLU A 93 9.73 -15.18 1.13
CA GLU A 93 10.14 -13.80 0.83
C GLU A 93 10.20 -12.94 2.11
N LEU A 94 9.16 -13.00 2.95
CA LEU A 94 9.14 -12.28 4.22
C LEU A 94 10.22 -12.79 5.19
N ARG A 95 10.50 -14.09 5.21
CA ARG A 95 11.60 -14.63 6.02
C ARG A 95 12.96 -14.09 5.58
N LYS A 96 13.21 -14.00 4.29
CA LYS A 96 14.45 -13.41 3.76
C LYS A 96 14.57 -11.93 4.13
N LEU A 97 13.45 -11.20 4.11
CA LEU A 97 13.39 -9.81 4.55
C LEU A 97 13.74 -9.69 6.05
N ILE A 98 13.10 -10.48 6.92
CA ILE A 98 13.35 -10.48 8.37
C ILE A 98 14.81 -10.85 8.69
N LEU A 99 15.40 -11.78 7.95
CA LEU A 99 16.79 -12.21 8.12
C LEU A 99 17.81 -11.21 7.52
N GLY A 100 17.34 -10.13 6.88
CA GLY A 100 18.20 -9.14 6.24
C GLY A 100 18.91 -9.62 4.98
N ILE A 101 18.48 -10.76 4.40
CA ILE A 101 18.94 -11.24 3.09
C ILE A 101 18.42 -10.30 2.00
N TYR A 102 17.18 -9.83 2.16
CA TYR A 102 16.59 -8.75 1.37
C TYR A 102 16.58 -7.47 2.18
N GLN A 103 16.87 -6.34 1.53
CA GLN A 103 16.74 -5.01 2.12
C GLN A 103 15.35 -4.41 1.83
N GLU A 104 14.70 -4.89 0.78
CA GLU A 104 13.37 -4.52 0.29
C GLU A 104 12.71 -5.75 -0.36
N LEU A 105 11.42 -5.72 -0.60
CA LEU A 105 10.71 -6.78 -1.31
C LEU A 105 11.03 -6.71 -2.81
N PRO A 106 11.54 -7.78 -3.45
CA PRO A 106 12.01 -7.71 -4.85
C PRO A 106 10.92 -7.40 -5.88
N ASN A 107 9.67 -7.78 -5.62
CA ASN A 107 8.56 -7.68 -6.56
C ASN A 107 7.37 -6.88 -6.00
N ASN A 108 7.53 -6.26 -4.84
CA ASN A 108 6.46 -5.53 -4.18
C ASN A 108 7.04 -4.31 -3.46
N THR A 109 6.19 -3.37 -3.10
CA THR A 109 6.53 -2.21 -2.27
C THR A 109 6.28 -2.52 -0.79
N SER A 110 6.88 -1.74 0.11
CA SER A 110 6.63 -1.83 1.55
C SER A 110 5.17 -1.59 1.91
N TRP A 111 4.52 -0.70 1.18
CA TRP A 111 3.12 -0.36 1.34
C TRP A 111 2.38 -0.44 0.02
N ARG A 112 1.15 -0.92 0.06
CA ARG A 112 0.18 -0.81 -1.02
C ARG A 112 -1.00 0.03 -0.54
N PHE A 113 -1.71 0.62 -1.48
CA PHE A 113 -2.84 1.49 -1.15
C PHE A 113 -4.06 1.02 -1.92
N VAL A 114 -5.17 0.90 -1.22
CA VAL A 114 -6.45 0.53 -1.83
C VAL A 114 -7.40 1.71 -1.67
N GLU A 115 -8.06 2.10 -2.73
CA GLU A 115 -9.12 3.11 -2.67
C GLU A 115 -10.13 2.76 -1.57
N LYS A 116 -10.38 3.68 -0.64
CA LYS A 116 -11.18 3.40 0.56
C LYS A 116 -12.64 3.06 0.24
N SER A 117 -13.18 3.59 -0.84
CA SER A 117 -14.55 3.33 -1.29
C SER A 117 -14.71 1.95 -1.95
N HIS A 118 -13.59 1.27 -2.28
CA HIS A 118 -13.62 -0.01 -2.96
C HIS A 118 -14.30 -1.10 -2.13
N VAL A 119 -15.27 -1.77 -2.73
CA VAL A 119 -15.95 -2.93 -2.14
C VAL A 119 -15.47 -4.20 -2.84
N PHE A 120 -14.77 -5.05 -2.11
CA PHE A 120 -14.31 -6.34 -2.64
C PHE A 120 -15.49 -7.25 -2.95
N ALA A 121 -15.59 -7.73 -4.19
CA ALA A 121 -16.63 -8.65 -4.62
C ALA A 121 -16.62 -9.96 -3.81
N ASN A 122 -15.44 -10.41 -3.41
CA ASN A 122 -15.26 -11.52 -2.47
C ASN A 122 -14.23 -11.11 -1.39
N PRO A 123 -14.69 -10.73 -0.19
CA PRO A 123 -13.78 -10.37 0.91
C PRO A 123 -12.85 -11.51 1.37
N SER A 124 -13.20 -12.77 1.07
CA SER A 124 -12.37 -13.93 1.37
C SER A 124 -11.34 -14.26 0.28
N ASN A 125 -11.38 -13.55 -0.85
CA ASN A 125 -10.37 -13.62 -1.89
C ASN A 125 -10.33 -12.30 -2.67
N PRO A 126 -9.55 -11.31 -2.19
CA PRO A 126 -9.48 -9.97 -2.80
C PRO A 126 -8.85 -9.96 -4.19
N PHE A 127 -8.20 -11.05 -4.59
CA PHE A 127 -7.47 -11.15 -5.86
C PHE A 127 -8.33 -11.61 -7.05
N MET A 128 -9.61 -11.95 -6.82
CA MET A 128 -10.51 -12.37 -7.91
C MET A 128 -10.74 -11.28 -8.95
N THR A 129 -10.72 -10.04 -8.52
CA THR A 129 -10.81 -8.85 -9.38
C THR A 129 -9.72 -7.86 -8.98
N ALA A 130 -9.19 -7.12 -9.94
CA ALA A 130 -8.24 -6.07 -9.62
C ALA A 130 -8.92 -5.02 -8.72
N PHE A 131 -8.24 -4.62 -7.67
CA PHE A 131 -8.66 -3.51 -6.81
C PHE A 131 -7.89 -2.23 -7.19
N PRO A 132 -8.53 -1.04 -7.09
CA PRO A 132 -7.89 0.21 -7.47
C PRO A 132 -6.82 0.62 -6.46
N GLU A 133 -5.62 0.89 -6.95
CA GLU A 133 -4.50 1.46 -6.18
C GLU A 133 -4.29 2.96 -6.51
N ASN A 134 -5.19 3.53 -7.29
CA ASN A 134 -5.26 4.94 -7.61
C ASN A 134 -6.72 5.37 -7.73
N ILE A 135 -6.95 6.66 -7.64
CA ILE A 135 -8.27 7.27 -7.87
C ILE A 135 -8.18 8.13 -9.10
N SER A 136 -9.02 7.85 -10.10
CA SER A 136 -9.11 8.64 -11.33
C SER A 136 -10.37 9.48 -11.30
N VAL A 137 -10.16 10.79 -11.42
CA VAL A 137 -11.22 11.78 -11.42
C VAL A 137 -11.33 12.40 -12.78
N GLY A 138 -12.45 12.21 -13.42
CA GLY A 138 -12.77 12.88 -14.70
C GLY A 138 -13.37 14.26 -14.46
N GLN A 139 -12.91 15.26 -15.21
CA GLN A 139 -13.47 16.61 -15.24
C GLN A 139 -13.67 17.21 -13.84
N ALA A 140 -12.59 17.42 -13.09
CA ALA A 140 -12.64 18.06 -11.77
C ALA A 140 -13.30 19.44 -11.86
N LEU A 141 -14.58 19.54 -11.50
CA LEU A 141 -15.39 20.76 -11.60
C LEU A 141 -15.60 21.45 -10.26
N THR A 142 -15.40 20.74 -9.16
CA THR A 142 -15.68 21.22 -7.79
C THR A 142 -14.62 20.72 -6.81
N ASN A 143 -14.64 21.25 -5.61
CA ASN A 143 -13.87 20.71 -4.49
C ASN A 143 -14.24 19.24 -4.28
N MET A 144 -13.25 18.38 -4.38
CA MET A 144 -13.38 16.96 -4.10
C MET A 144 -12.91 16.71 -2.68
N THR A 145 -13.71 16.00 -1.94
CA THR A 145 -13.44 15.58 -0.58
C THR A 145 -13.62 14.06 -0.51
N ASP A 146 -12.94 13.42 0.43
CA ASP A 146 -13.05 11.97 0.69
C ASP A 146 -12.38 11.04 -0.34
N GLU A 147 -11.46 11.56 -1.15
CA GLU A 147 -10.58 10.73 -2.00
C GLU A 147 -9.51 10.05 -1.14
N ASN A 148 -9.93 9.03 -0.40
CA ASN A 148 -9.13 8.39 0.62
C ASN A 148 -8.62 7.01 0.20
N PHE A 149 -7.50 6.60 0.81
CA PHE A 149 -6.92 5.28 0.63
C PHE A 149 -6.80 4.54 1.97
N VAL A 150 -6.83 3.22 1.90
CA VAL A 150 -6.41 2.35 2.98
C VAL A 150 -4.98 1.91 2.69
N GLY A 151 -4.04 2.32 3.55
CA GLY A 151 -2.66 1.86 3.48
C GLY A 151 -2.54 0.43 4.03
N VAL A 152 -1.94 -0.45 3.24
CA VAL A 152 -1.70 -1.84 3.59
C VAL A 152 -0.20 -2.07 3.67
N LYS A 153 0.31 -2.34 4.86
CA LYS A 153 1.72 -2.68 5.07
C LYS A 153 1.97 -4.12 4.66
N ILE A 154 2.79 -4.32 3.65
CA ILE A 154 3.11 -5.66 3.16
C ILE A 154 3.96 -6.41 4.19
N GLY A 155 3.55 -7.62 4.51
CA GLY A 155 4.14 -8.51 5.50
C GLY A 155 3.58 -8.37 6.91
N ASP A 156 2.86 -7.29 7.23
CA ASP A 156 2.22 -7.06 8.53
C ASP A 156 0.74 -7.47 8.49
N VAL A 157 0.44 -8.67 8.91
CA VAL A 157 -0.95 -9.20 8.95
C VAL A 157 -1.60 -9.04 10.33
N ASN A 158 -0.84 -8.58 11.33
CA ASN A 158 -1.33 -8.35 12.68
C ASN A 158 -1.59 -6.86 13.00
N ASN A 159 -1.30 -5.96 12.05
CA ASN A 159 -1.49 -4.51 12.12
C ASN A 159 -0.67 -3.84 13.24
N THR A 160 0.59 -4.18 13.35
CA THR A 160 1.54 -3.59 14.32
C THR A 160 2.41 -2.48 13.71
N ALA A 161 2.38 -2.32 12.40
CA ALA A 161 3.12 -1.27 11.71
C ALA A 161 2.66 0.13 12.14
N VAL A 162 3.62 1.03 12.30
CA VAL A 162 3.38 2.44 12.61
C VAL A 162 3.54 3.26 11.34
N ALA A 163 2.45 3.82 10.82
CA ALA A 163 2.42 4.50 9.52
C ALA A 163 3.43 5.66 9.38
N ASN A 164 3.72 6.37 10.46
CA ASN A 164 4.60 7.53 10.50
C ASN A 164 5.98 7.25 11.14
N SER A 165 6.40 5.97 11.21
CA SER A 165 7.73 5.65 11.67
C SER A 165 8.76 6.08 10.62
N LEU A 166 9.33 7.27 10.81
CA LEU A 166 10.56 7.66 10.11
C LEU A 166 11.70 6.84 10.74
N MET A 167 12.18 5.83 10.05
CA MET A 167 13.46 5.22 10.41
C MET A 167 14.55 6.24 10.06
N THR A 168 15.16 6.81 11.08
CA THR A 168 16.49 7.38 10.90
C THR A 168 17.46 6.23 10.62
N SER A 169 18.45 6.46 9.79
CA SER A 169 19.46 5.47 9.38
C SER A 169 20.28 4.87 10.53
N ASP A 170 20.05 5.33 11.76
CA ASP A 170 20.79 4.96 12.97
C ASP A 170 20.24 3.75 13.74
N ASP A 171 19.03 3.25 13.41
CA ASP A 171 18.43 2.12 14.16
C ASP A 171 19.01 0.74 13.80
N ARG A 172 20.06 0.69 12.98
CA ARG A 172 20.86 -0.52 12.70
C ARG A 172 22.17 -0.57 13.47
N SER A 173 22.33 0.16 14.57
CA SER A 173 23.47 -0.04 15.45
C SER A 173 23.32 -1.42 16.11
N VAL A 174 23.96 -2.39 15.49
CA VAL A 174 24.25 -3.68 16.10
C VAL A 174 25.07 -3.40 17.34
N GLY A 175 24.47 -3.62 18.51
CA GLY A 175 25.19 -3.57 19.76
C GLY A 175 26.39 -4.53 19.68
N THR A 176 27.58 -4.01 19.84
CA THR A 176 28.81 -4.74 20.06
C THR A 176 28.77 -5.44 21.41
#